data_dd9025748c0b6a5b70d2dd507436c31a
#
_entry.id   dd9025748c0b6a5b70d2dd507436c31a
#
_cell.length_a   1.000
_cell.length_b   1.000
_cell.length_c   1.000
_cell.angle_alpha   90.00
_cell.angle_beta   90.00
_cell.angle_gamma   90.00
#
_symmetry.space_group_name_H-M   'P 1'
#
loop_
_entity.id
_entity.type
_entity.pdbx_description
1 polymer ?
#
loop_
_entity_poly.entity_id
_entity_poly.type
_entity_poly.pdbx_seq_one_letter_code
_entity_poly.pdbx_strand_id
1 'polypeptide(L)'
;MSRWSTSKFYCNNHLIGSISKGLRNCTSLLRVRFDGNQFTGNIFEDFGVYPHLNFIDLSRNSFYGEISHNWGRCQKLTTLLLAWNNVTGSIPPEIVISTQFHVLDLSMNHLVGEMPKELGKLTFLVKLMLNGNELSSGIPQELGSLTDLKYLNISSNQPSKSLPGDLGEFLRLIYLNLSCNKFSQEIPVQLGKLVHFSQLDLSHNSLSGEIPWQISTLESLEKLNLPHNNLSGSIPTSFARMRGLLYVDISYNELQGPIPDSKAFKDAPFEALEGNKGLCGDVRGLKSCKLSSALISKGSHKVVIYIIYPLLGALSLLIAFFGISLILKRRKNEWQIKQRDVNNKELLMISTFDGKILYEEIIKETNAFDAIHCIGEGGNGSVYKAKLPSGDVVAVKKLHSSPPDGVMTYSKEFLNEIRALTEIRHRNIVKLYGFCSHPQHSFLIY
;
A
#
# COMPACT_ATOMS: atom_id res chain seq x y z
N MET A 1 21.32 10.27 52.50
CA MET A 1 20.73 9.61 51.33
C MET A 1 19.61 10.50 50.81
N SER A 2 19.90 11.33 49.81
CA SER A 2 18.87 12.17 49.20
C SER A 2 17.90 11.29 48.40
N ARG A 3 16.60 11.29 48.76
CA ARG A 3 15.55 10.66 47.98
C ARG A 3 15.45 11.39 46.63
N TRP A 4 16.13 10.89 45.62
CA TRP A 4 15.90 11.35 44.26
C TRP A 4 14.49 10.92 43.84
N SER A 5 13.68 11.85 43.37
CA SER A 5 12.36 11.52 42.86
C SER A 5 12.51 10.57 41.65
N THR A 6 11.59 9.64 41.51
CA THR A 6 11.58 8.62 40.42
C THR A 6 11.44 9.21 39.01
N SER A 7 11.09 10.51 38.92
CA SER A 7 10.96 11.25 37.65
C SER A 7 11.60 12.63 37.76
N LYS A 8 12.32 13.03 36.70
CA LYS A 8 12.98 14.33 36.57
C LYS A 8 12.43 15.05 35.34
N PHE A 9 11.90 16.25 35.53
CA PHE A 9 11.32 17.08 34.48
C PHE A 9 11.92 18.48 34.52
N TYR A 10 12.79 18.82 33.59
CA TYR A 10 13.40 20.13 33.42
C TYR A 10 13.37 20.57 31.97
N CYS A 11 12.21 20.41 31.29
CA CYS A 11 12.06 20.66 29.87
C CYS A 11 11.80 22.15 29.54
N ASN A 12 12.24 22.57 28.36
CA ASN A 12 12.03 23.90 27.79
C ASN A 12 12.36 25.06 28.73
N ASN A 13 13.59 25.07 29.23
CA ASN A 13 14.15 26.13 30.10
C ASN A 13 15.48 26.62 29.52
N HIS A 14 16.19 27.46 30.26
CA HIS A 14 17.51 27.92 29.90
C HIS A 14 18.58 27.37 30.87
N LEU A 15 18.35 26.14 31.33
CA LEU A 15 19.32 25.50 32.24
C LEU A 15 20.62 25.19 31.50
N ILE A 16 21.75 25.57 32.14
CA ILE A 16 23.08 25.44 31.57
C ILE A 16 23.98 24.53 32.45
N GLY A 17 25.09 24.11 31.90
CA GLY A 17 26.13 23.34 32.58
C GLY A 17 25.98 21.84 32.40
N SER A 18 26.87 21.09 33.03
CA SER A 18 26.92 19.64 32.91
C SER A 18 25.97 18.93 33.88
N ILE A 19 25.52 17.75 33.45
CA ILE A 19 24.73 16.84 34.28
C ILE A 19 25.61 16.38 35.46
N SER A 20 25.02 16.34 36.65
CA SER A 20 25.72 15.84 37.83
C SER A 20 26.17 14.38 37.61
N LYS A 21 27.46 14.11 37.86
CA LYS A 21 28.04 12.74 37.82
C LYS A 21 27.28 11.74 38.70
N GLY A 22 26.56 12.21 39.73
CA GLY A 22 25.71 11.40 40.58
C GLY A 22 24.52 10.79 39.83
N LEU A 23 24.10 11.37 38.69
CA LEU A 23 22.99 10.83 37.90
C LEU A 23 23.34 9.44 37.33
N ARG A 24 24.60 9.20 36.95
CA ARG A 24 25.05 7.90 36.42
C ARG A 24 24.72 6.72 37.34
N ASN A 25 24.68 6.95 38.64
CA ASN A 25 24.47 5.93 39.67
C ASN A 25 23.00 5.89 40.18
N CYS A 26 22.10 6.67 39.61
CA CYS A 26 20.70 6.75 40.03
C CYS A 26 19.87 5.60 39.46
N THR A 27 20.01 4.37 39.96
CA THR A 27 19.37 3.17 39.48
C THR A 27 17.84 3.17 39.62
N SER A 28 17.27 4.06 40.46
CA SER A 28 15.82 4.17 40.71
C SER A 28 15.07 5.06 39.69
N LEU A 29 15.74 5.58 38.66
CA LEU A 29 15.11 6.42 37.66
C LEU A 29 14.11 5.64 36.82
N LEU A 30 12.89 6.19 36.66
CA LEU A 30 11.84 5.69 35.82
C LEU A 30 11.68 6.53 34.55
N ARG A 31 11.77 7.85 34.69
CA ARG A 31 11.59 8.80 33.60
C ARG A 31 12.49 10.02 33.78
N VAL A 32 13.14 10.45 32.68
CA VAL A 32 14.00 11.63 32.65
C VAL A 32 13.58 12.52 31.49
N ARG A 33 13.43 13.82 31.74
CA ARG A 33 13.23 14.85 30.72
C ARG A 33 14.11 16.04 31.00
N PHE A 34 15.04 16.30 30.09
CA PHE A 34 15.93 17.45 30.09
C PHE A 34 15.86 18.24 28.78
N ASP A 35 14.89 17.90 27.95
CA ASP A 35 14.73 18.45 26.61
C ASP A 35 14.58 19.98 26.59
N GLY A 36 15.09 20.63 25.55
CA GLY A 36 14.95 22.06 25.34
C GLY A 36 15.66 22.91 26.38
N ASN A 37 16.92 22.62 26.66
CA ASN A 37 17.79 23.38 27.57
C ASN A 37 19.14 23.65 26.89
N GLN A 38 20.12 24.06 27.67
CA GLN A 38 21.52 24.28 27.27
C GLN A 38 22.46 23.38 28.08
N PHE A 39 22.01 22.17 28.42
CA PHE A 39 22.86 21.21 29.11
C PHE A 39 24.00 20.75 28.21
N THR A 40 25.18 20.56 28.84
CA THR A 40 26.35 19.95 28.21
C THR A 40 26.71 18.66 28.93
N GLY A 41 27.56 17.85 28.33
CA GLY A 41 28.09 16.63 28.95
C GLY A 41 28.34 15.55 27.93
N ASN A 42 29.19 14.62 28.28
CA ASN A 42 29.51 13.46 27.46
C ASN A 42 28.48 12.37 27.73
N ILE A 43 27.64 12.05 26.73
CA ILE A 43 26.56 11.05 26.93
C ILE A 43 27.07 9.64 27.16
N PHE A 44 28.29 9.32 26.76
CA PHE A 44 28.92 8.02 27.04
C PHE A 44 29.36 7.91 28.48
N GLU A 45 29.92 9.00 29.06
CA GLU A 45 30.51 9.02 30.41
C GLU A 45 29.50 9.36 31.50
N ASP A 46 28.60 10.31 31.25
CA ASP A 46 27.73 10.91 32.27
C ASP A 46 26.46 10.10 32.55
N PHE A 47 26.10 9.18 31.64
CA PHE A 47 24.93 8.32 31.80
C PHE A 47 25.32 6.86 32.06
N GLY A 48 24.55 6.18 32.91
CA GLY A 48 24.77 4.81 33.31
C GLY A 48 23.77 3.81 32.76
N VAL A 49 23.72 2.64 33.40
CA VAL A 49 22.65 1.64 33.17
C VAL A 49 21.55 1.87 34.19
N TYR A 50 20.32 2.00 33.72
CA TYR A 50 19.15 2.30 34.54
C TYR A 50 18.11 1.19 34.41
N PRO A 51 18.05 0.25 35.36
CA PRO A 51 17.25 -0.96 35.26
C PRO A 51 15.74 -0.70 35.17
N HIS A 52 15.29 0.46 35.64
CA HIS A 52 13.86 0.81 35.73
C HIS A 52 13.46 1.92 34.76
N LEU A 53 14.40 2.54 34.08
CA LEU A 53 14.15 3.65 33.17
C LEU A 53 13.36 3.17 31.94
N ASN A 54 12.20 3.79 31.72
CA ASN A 54 11.37 3.50 30.56
C ASN A 54 11.39 4.62 29.50
N PHE A 55 11.71 5.85 29.89
CA PHE A 55 11.70 7.01 29.01
C PHE A 55 12.84 7.97 29.36
N ILE A 56 13.57 8.41 28.35
CA ILE A 56 14.55 9.50 28.49
C ILE A 56 14.49 10.42 27.28
N ASP A 57 14.44 11.73 27.57
CA ASP A 57 14.48 12.80 26.57
C ASP A 57 15.57 13.80 26.94
N LEU A 58 16.60 13.84 26.13
CA LEU A 58 17.74 14.76 26.22
C LEU A 58 17.79 15.70 25.02
N SER A 59 16.74 15.72 24.20
CA SER A 59 16.71 16.45 22.94
C SER A 59 16.89 17.95 23.13
N ARG A 60 17.43 18.61 22.09
CA ARG A 60 17.63 20.07 22.06
C ARG A 60 18.45 20.57 23.24
N ASN A 61 19.68 20.10 23.27
CA ASN A 61 20.73 20.48 24.24
C ASN A 61 22.08 20.58 23.51
N SER A 62 23.15 20.58 24.27
CA SER A 62 24.53 20.57 23.75
C SER A 62 25.32 19.34 24.25
N PHE A 63 24.66 18.20 24.40
CA PHE A 63 25.32 16.95 24.75
C PHE A 63 26.22 16.50 23.59
N TYR A 64 27.36 15.88 23.93
CA TYR A 64 28.37 15.43 22.98
C TYR A 64 28.90 14.04 23.35
N GLY A 65 29.85 13.53 22.56
CA GLY A 65 30.41 12.20 22.70
C GLY A 65 29.62 11.14 21.93
N GLU A 66 29.98 9.89 22.11
CA GLU A 66 29.38 8.76 21.38
C GLU A 66 28.17 8.19 22.10
N ILE A 67 27.32 7.51 21.34
CA ILE A 67 26.17 6.79 21.92
C ILE A 67 26.68 5.62 22.76
N SER A 68 26.36 5.63 24.04
CA SER A 68 26.80 4.57 24.96
C SER A 68 26.04 3.25 24.68
N HIS A 69 26.77 2.15 24.61
CA HIS A 69 26.21 0.80 24.61
C HIS A 69 25.36 0.49 25.86
N ASN A 70 25.53 1.27 26.93
CA ASN A 70 24.75 1.15 28.18
C ASN A 70 23.24 1.36 27.95
N TRP A 71 22.83 2.13 26.94
CA TRP A 71 21.41 2.31 26.61
C TRP A 71 20.71 0.99 26.25
N GLY A 72 21.40 0.10 25.53
CA GLY A 72 20.90 -1.25 25.24
C GLY A 72 20.78 -2.14 26.48
N ARG A 73 21.48 -1.82 27.58
CA ARG A 73 21.39 -2.55 28.87
C ARG A 73 20.24 -2.05 29.76
N CYS A 74 19.58 -0.94 29.41
CA CYS A 74 18.41 -0.42 30.10
C CYS A 74 17.17 -1.18 29.67
N GLN A 75 16.95 -2.39 30.20
CA GLN A 75 15.99 -3.39 29.71
C GLN A 75 14.53 -2.93 29.64
N LYS A 76 14.14 -1.88 30.37
CA LYS A 76 12.77 -1.33 30.35
C LYS A 76 12.66 -0.08 29.49
N LEU A 77 13.73 0.34 28.81
CA LEU A 77 13.76 1.56 28.04
C LEU A 77 12.96 1.40 26.75
N THR A 78 11.85 2.12 26.66
CA THR A 78 10.96 2.11 25.48
C THR A 78 11.15 3.34 24.60
N THR A 79 11.67 4.41 25.15
CA THR A 79 11.83 5.68 24.43
C THR A 79 13.17 6.33 24.76
N LEU A 80 13.98 6.53 23.72
CA LEU A 80 15.26 7.25 23.77
C LEU A 80 15.25 8.38 22.76
N LEU A 81 15.29 9.62 23.25
CA LEU A 81 15.31 10.84 22.44
C LEU A 81 16.60 11.62 22.72
N LEU A 82 17.44 11.71 21.68
CA LEU A 82 18.72 12.43 21.68
C LEU A 82 18.80 13.51 20.60
N ALA A 83 17.67 13.82 19.96
CA ALA A 83 17.63 14.71 18.81
C ALA A 83 18.16 16.12 19.13
N TRP A 84 18.79 16.77 18.10
CA TRP A 84 19.31 18.12 18.24
C TRP A 84 20.34 18.25 19.38
N ASN A 85 21.45 17.57 19.21
CA ASN A 85 22.61 17.61 20.07
C ASN A 85 23.92 17.59 19.23
N ASN A 86 25.06 17.44 19.88
CA ASN A 86 26.37 17.32 19.23
C ASN A 86 26.95 15.89 19.38
N VAL A 87 26.07 14.88 19.31
CA VAL A 87 26.46 13.48 19.48
C VAL A 87 27.20 13.00 18.23
N THR A 88 28.28 12.27 18.42
CA THR A 88 29.20 11.81 17.38
C THR A 88 29.35 10.28 17.39
N GLY A 89 30.26 9.77 16.57
CA GLY A 89 30.52 8.32 16.46
C GLY A 89 29.42 7.55 15.74
N SER A 90 29.40 6.23 15.85
CA SER A 90 28.45 5.36 15.19
C SER A 90 27.30 4.96 16.13
N ILE A 91 26.22 4.48 15.55
CA ILE A 91 25.15 3.84 16.32
C ILE A 91 25.67 2.47 16.77
N PRO A 92 25.85 2.21 18.08
CA PRO A 92 26.39 0.94 18.54
C PRO A 92 25.39 -0.20 18.32
N PRO A 93 25.80 -1.34 17.74
CA PRO A 93 24.91 -2.50 17.57
C PRO A 93 24.29 -2.99 18.87
N GLU A 94 24.96 -2.78 19.98
CA GLU A 94 24.53 -3.17 21.33
C GLU A 94 23.29 -2.41 21.81
N ILE A 95 22.90 -1.32 21.16
CA ILE A 95 21.68 -0.57 21.51
C ILE A 95 20.44 -1.46 21.47
N VAL A 96 20.46 -2.53 20.66
CA VAL A 96 19.35 -3.49 20.52
C VAL A 96 19.33 -4.61 21.56
N ILE A 97 20.25 -4.63 22.54
CA ILE A 97 20.19 -5.61 23.65
C ILE A 97 18.85 -5.46 24.39
N SER A 98 18.36 -4.21 24.56
CA SER A 98 16.98 -3.96 24.95
C SER A 98 16.08 -3.96 23.71
N THR A 99 15.25 -4.97 23.55
CA THR A 99 14.30 -5.08 22.43
C THR A 99 13.02 -4.28 22.62
N GLN A 100 12.87 -3.56 23.73
CA GLN A 100 11.61 -2.90 24.12
C GLN A 100 11.43 -1.50 23.53
N PHE A 101 12.33 -1.03 22.66
CA PHE A 101 12.20 0.30 22.07
C PHE A 101 10.93 0.43 21.21
N HIS A 102 10.15 1.46 21.50
CA HIS A 102 9.03 1.93 20.67
C HIS A 102 9.42 3.19 19.89
N VAL A 103 10.27 4.06 20.49
CA VAL A 103 10.73 5.28 19.86
C VAL A 103 12.23 5.42 20.04
N LEU A 104 12.94 5.56 18.92
CA LEU A 104 14.36 5.89 18.87
C LEU A 104 14.52 7.13 17.98
N ASP A 105 14.91 8.26 18.59
CA ASP A 105 15.15 9.51 17.89
C ASP A 105 16.57 9.99 18.14
N LEU A 106 17.42 9.84 17.16
CA LEU A 106 18.82 10.25 17.13
C LEU A 106 19.07 11.37 16.12
N SER A 107 18.00 11.99 15.61
CA SER A 107 18.07 12.97 14.53
C SER A 107 18.84 14.23 14.90
N MET A 108 19.34 14.95 13.87
CA MET A 108 20.01 16.24 14.03
C MET A 108 21.19 16.15 15.02
N ASN A 109 22.14 15.30 14.68
CA ASN A 109 23.42 15.07 15.39
C ASN A 109 24.56 14.96 14.35
N HIS A 110 25.70 14.44 14.75
CA HIS A 110 26.89 14.20 13.90
C HIS A 110 27.27 12.72 13.86
N LEU A 111 26.23 11.83 13.81
CA LEU A 111 26.47 10.39 13.76
C LEU A 111 27.01 9.99 12.40
N VAL A 112 28.02 9.13 12.40
CA VAL A 112 28.71 8.62 11.21
C VAL A 112 28.59 7.11 11.08
N GLY A 113 29.12 6.57 9.99
CA GLY A 113 29.16 5.12 9.77
C GLY A 113 27.84 4.55 9.23
N GLU A 114 27.67 3.26 9.33
CA GLU A 114 26.53 2.55 8.78
C GLU A 114 25.39 2.42 9.80
N MET A 115 24.16 2.30 9.31
CA MET A 115 23.04 1.85 10.13
C MET A 115 23.24 0.38 10.51
N PRO A 116 23.32 0.03 11.82
CA PRO A 116 23.49 -1.36 12.22
C PRO A 116 22.32 -2.22 11.76
N LYS A 117 22.59 -3.33 11.09
CA LYS A 117 21.56 -4.32 10.71
C LYS A 117 20.79 -4.87 11.92
N GLU A 118 21.42 -4.88 13.07
CA GLU A 118 20.86 -5.28 14.35
C GLU A 118 19.62 -4.48 14.73
N LEU A 119 19.44 -3.24 14.23
CA LEU A 119 18.23 -2.45 14.45
C LEU A 119 16.96 -3.20 14.03
N GLY A 120 17.05 -4.12 13.07
CA GLY A 120 15.95 -5.00 12.68
C GLY A 120 15.42 -5.90 13.81
N LYS A 121 16.15 -6.07 14.90
CA LYS A 121 15.69 -6.82 16.09
C LYS A 121 14.70 -6.05 16.97
N LEU A 122 14.56 -4.74 16.76
CA LEU A 122 13.66 -3.87 17.53
C LEU A 122 12.22 -3.96 17.02
N THR A 123 11.63 -5.14 17.01
CA THR A 123 10.33 -5.42 16.37
C THR A 123 9.16 -4.62 16.93
N PHE A 124 9.25 -4.08 18.14
CA PHE A 124 8.26 -3.17 18.74
C PHE A 124 8.44 -1.70 18.33
N LEU A 125 9.45 -1.40 17.49
CA LEU A 125 9.76 -0.02 17.13
C LEU A 125 8.65 0.57 16.26
N VAL A 126 8.07 1.68 16.71
CA VAL A 126 7.01 2.43 16.04
C VAL A 126 7.58 3.65 15.31
N LYS A 127 8.63 4.26 15.86
CA LYS A 127 9.24 5.47 15.31
C LYS A 127 10.76 5.37 15.34
N LEU A 128 11.38 5.53 14.16
CA LEU A 128 12.84 5.61 13.96
C LEU A 128 13.18 6.91 13.24
N MET A 129 13.88 7.80 13.93
CA MET A 129 14.31 9.09 13.40
C MET A 129 15.84 9.17 13.46
N LEU A 130 16.45 9.19 12.28
CA LEU A 130 17.90 9.26 12.09
C LEU A 130 18.32 10.42 11.20
N ASN A 131 17.37 11.26 10.82
CA ASN A 131 17.58 12.36 9.86
C ASN A 131 18.55 13.41 10.38
N GLY A 132 19.26 14.09 9.46
CA GLY A 132 20.20 15.15 9.81
C GLY A 132 21.42 14.62 10.55
N ASN A 133 22.08 13.62 10.01
CA ASN A 133 23.32 13.03 10.46
C ASN A 133 24.29 12.84 9.27
N GLU A 134 25.37 12.12 9.46
CA GLU A 134 26.36 11.80 8.44
C GLU A 134 26.43 10.27 8.20
N LEU A 135 25.29 9.58 8.42
CA LEU A 135 25.20 8.14 8.21
C LEU A 135 25.42 7.79 6.74
N SER A 136 26.16 6.72 6.50
CA SER A 136 26.58 6.27 5.16
C SER A 136 26.01 4.89 4.82
N SER A 137 26.49 4.31 3.70
CA SER A 137 26.06 2.97 3.22
C SER A 137 24.62 2.95 2.72
N GLY A 138 23.86 1.90 2.95
CA GLY A 138 22.47 1.73 2.53
C GLY A 138 21.54 1.47 3.72
N ILE A 139 20.27 1.32 3.45
CA ILE A 139 19.31 0.83 4.45
C ILE A 139 19.50 -0.69 4.56
N PRO A 140 19.82 -1.25 5.74
CA PRO A 140 19.93 -2.69 5.90
C PRO A 140 18.60 -3.39 5.63
N GLN A 141 18.63 -4.50 4.87
CA GLN A 141 17.44 -5.29 4.58
C GLN A 141 16.76 -5.85 5.84
N GLU A 142 17.54 -6.10 6.89
CA GLU A 142 17.06 -6.58 8.19
C GLU A 142 16.05 -5.63 8.85
N LEU A 143 16.06 -4.35 8.48
CA LEU A 143 15.04 -3.40 8.95
C LEU A 143 13.62 -3.81 8.50
N GLY A 144 13.45 -4.57 7.40
CA GLY A 144 12.16 -5.12 7.00
C GLY A 144 11.45 -5.95 8.07
N SER A 145 12.17 -6.39 9.10
CA SER A 145 11.58 -7.08 10.26
C SER A 145 10.82 -6.16 11.23
N LEU A 146 10.90 -4.83 11.07
CA LEU A 146 10.23 -3.85 11.94
C LEU A 146 8.74 -3.69 11.55
N THR A 147 7.97 -4.72 11.75
CA THR A 147 6.55 -4.79 11.29
C THR A 147 5.62 -3.78 11.97
N ASP A 148 5.98 -3.26 13.15
CA ASP A 148 5.21 -2.24 13.87
C ASP A 148 5.60 -0.79 13.50
N LEU A 149 6.61 -0.61 12.63
CA LEU A 149 7.13 0.71 12.27
C LEU A 149 6.08 1.54 11.51
N LYS A 150 5.81 2.75 12.03
CA LYS A 150 4.87 3.71 11.44
C LYS A 150 5.59 4.94 10.87
N TYR A 151 6.70 5.33 11.46
CA TYR A 151 7.43 6.54 11.08
C TYR A 151 8.91 6.22 10.89
N LEU A 152 9.40 6.38 9.67
CA LEU A 152 10.81 6.24 9.32
C LEU A 152 11.31 7.53 8.67
N ASN A 153 12.32 8.16 9.29
CA ASN A 153 12.99 9.30 8.70
C ASN A 153 14.52 9.11 8.75
N ILE A 154 15.12 9.04 7.57
CA ILE A 154 16.57 8.94 7.37
C ILE A 154 17.06 10.09 6.48
N SER A 155 16.23 11.12 6.30
CA SER A 155 16.57 12.23 5.41
C SER A 155 17.83 12.99 5.86
N SER A 156 18.45 13.72 4.94
CA SER A 156 19.64 14.53 5.21
C SER A 156 20.76 13.70 5.85
N ASN A 157 21.18 12.67 5.12
CA ASN A 157 22.29 11.79 5.45
C ASN A 157 23.12 11.52 4.17
N GLN A 158 23.92 10.47 4.13
CA GLN A 158 24.76 10.12 2.98
C GLN A 158 24.60 8.70 2.44
N PRO A 159 23.52 7.94 2.70
CA PRO A 159 23.35 6.62 2.11
C PRO A 159 23.31 6.72 0.59
N SER A 160 24.00 5.81 -0.09
CA SER A 160 24.27 5.89 -1.54
C SER A 160 23.93 4.64 -2.33
N LYS A 161 23.42 3.60 -1.69
CA LYS A 161 22.99 2.35 -2.35
C LYS A 161 21.56 2.48 -2.90
N SER A 162 21.09 1.42 -3.55
CA SER A 162 19.68 1.30 -3.94
C SER A 162 18.75 1.21 -2.72
N LEU A 163 17.52 1.61 -2.91
CA LEU A 163 16.47 1.36 -1.93
C LEU A 163 16.16 -0.14 -1.88
N PRO A 164 16.20 -0.80 -0.71
CA PRO A 164 15.91 -2.23 -0.63
C PRO A 164 14.42 -2.51 -0.82
N GLY A 165 14.10 -3.63 -1.49
CA GLY A 165 12.71 -4.07 -1.66
C GLY A 165 11.99 -4.37 -0.34
N ASP A 166 12.75 -4.71 0.69
CA ASP A 166 12.25 -4.99 2.05
C ASP A 166 11.57 -3.78 2.72
N LEU A 167 11.73 -2.57 2.17
CA LEU A 167 10.90 -1.42 2.58
C LEU A 167 9.40 -1.69 2.40
N GLY A 168 9.01 -2.57 1.46
CA GLY A 168 7.64 -3.02 1.28
C GLY A 168 7.10 -3.95 2.36
N GLU A 169 7.92 -4.38 3.30
CA GLU A 169 7.51 -5.23 4.43
C GLU A 169 7.03 -4.40 5.66
N PHE A 170 7.20 -3.09 5.64
CA PHE A 170 6.70 -2.19 6.69
C PHE A 170 5.19 -1.96 6.60
N LEU A 171 4.39 -3.00 6.72
CA LEU A 171 2.95 -2.99 6.44
C LEU A 171 2.14 -1.96 7.25
N ARG A 172 2.69 -1.44 8.35
CA ARG A 172 2.07 -0.40 9.19
C ARG A 172 2.64 1.00 8.96
N LEU A 173 3.54 1.16 7.97
CA LEU A 173 4.19 2.44 7.72
C LEU A 173 3.18 3.48 7.23
N ILE A 174 3.25 4.66 7.85
CA ILE A 174 2.42 5.83 7.53
C ILE A 174 3.27 6.91 6.87
N TYR A 175 4.52 7.06 7.34
CA TYR A 175 5.42 8.12 6.92
C TYR A 175 6.81 7.56 6.60
N LEU A 176 7.33 7.87 5.42
CA LEU A 176 8.68 7.59 4.99
C LEU A 176 9.32 8.84 4.41
N ASN A 177 10.41 9.28 5.01
CA ASN A 177 11.24 10.35 4.46
C ASN A 177 12.69 9.87 4.29
N LEU A 178 13.12 9.79 3.04
CA LEU A 178 14.47 9.44 2.62
C LEU A 178 15.12 10.58 1.83
N SER A 179 14.58 11.78 1.91
CA SER A 179 15.02 12.94 1.12
C SER A 179 16.43 13.39 1.47
N CYS A 180 17.05 14.15 0.59
CA CYS A 180 18.39 14.73 0.78
C CYS A 180 19.44 13.66 1.12
N ASN A 181 19.54 12.64 0.27
CA ASN A 181 20.49 11.55 0.39
C ASN A 181 21.18 11.30 -0.97
N LYS A 182 21.87 10.18 -1.11
CA LYS A 182 22.54 9.76 -2.35
C LYS A 182 21.98 8.43 -2.87
N PHE A 183 20.73 8.09 -2.53
CA PHE A 183 20.08 6.88 -3.04
C PHE A 183 20.01 6.90 -4.57
N SER A 184 20.26 5.76 -5.18
CA SER A 184 20.34 5.59 -6.63
C SER A 184 19.52 4.38 -7.09
N GLN A 185 19.48 4.13 -8.40
CA GLN A 185 18.71 3.07 -9.04
C GLN A 185 17.19 3.33 -8.93
N GLU A 186 16.39 2.30 -9.10
CA GLU A 186 14.94 2.42 -9.25
C GLU A 186 14.21 2.51 -7.90
N ILE A 187 13.03 3.10 -7.92
CA ILE A 187 12.08 3.05 -6.80
C ILE A 187 11.53 1.63 -6.72
N PRO A 188 11.65 0.93 -5.58
CA PRO A 188 11.17 -0.46 -5.46
C PRO A 188 9.66 -0.57 -5.67
N VAL A 189 9.24 -1.46 -6.56
CA VAL A 189 7.81 -1.76 -6.80
C VAL A 189 7.09 -2.29 -5.55
N GLN A 190 7.84 -2.86 -4.61
CA GLN A 190 7.37 -3.40 -3.35
C GLN A 190 6.75 -2.34 -2.42
N LEU A 191 7.10 -1.05 -2.61
CA LEU A 191 6.45 0.04 -1.87
C LEU A 191 4.93 0.06 -2.09
N GLY A 192 4.43 -0.44 -3.23
CA GLY A 192 2.99 -0.57 -3.49
C GLY A 192 2.23 -1.51 -2.56
N LYS A 193 2.91 -2.27 -1.68
CA LYS A 193 2.27 -3.11 -0.66
C LYS A 193 1.80 -2.33 0.59
N LEU A 194 2.23 -1.09 0.77
CA LEU A 194 2.07 -0.31 2.00
C LEU A 194 0.70 0.38 2.08
N VAL A 195 -0.37 -0.36 2.28
CA VAL A 195 -1.77 0.10 2.18
C VAL A 195 -2.15 1.26 3.12
N HIS A 196 -1.43 1.44 4.23
CA HIS A 196 -1.68 2.53 5.20
C HIS A 196 -0.76 3.75 4.99
N PHE A 197 0.01 3.74 3.93
CA PHE A 197 1.05 4.71 3.66
C PHE A 197 0.47 6.06 3.22
N SER A 198 0.76 7.12 3.97
CA SER A 198 0.19 8.44 3.75
C SER A 198 1.20 9.42 3.12
N GLN A 199 2.48 9.33 3.48
CA GLN A 199 3.45 10.33 3.04
C GLN A 199 4.77 9.68 2.61
N LEU A 200 5.14 9.89 1.34
CA LEU A 200 6.41 9.48 0.74
C LEU A 200 7.22 10.69 0.31
N ASP A 201 8.42 10.82 0.86
CA ASP A 201 9.40 11.82 0.42
C ASP A 201 10.72 11.14 0.03
N LEU A 202 11.03 11.17 -1.26
CA LEU A 202 12.27 10.68 -1.87
C LEU A 202 13.04 11.82 -2.56
N SER A 203 12.70 13.07 -2.30
CA SER A 203 13.29 14.24 -2.96
C SER A 203 14.81 14.34 -2.75
N HIS A 204 15.49 15.03 -3.66
CA HIS A 204 16.93 15.28 -3.58
C HIS A 204 17.74 13.99 -3.41
N ASN A 205 17.63 13.08 -4.37
CA ASN A 205 18.39 11.85 -4.48
C ASN A 205 18.93 11.66 -5.91
N SER A 206 19.47 10.49 -6.21
CA SER A 206 19.92 10.11 -7.57
C SER A 206 19.09 8.95 -8.11
N LEU A 207 17.83 8.85 -7.73
CA LEU A 207 16.93 7.79 -8.18
C LEU A 207 16.67 7.90 -9.68
N SER A 208 16.64 6.78 -10.37
CA SER A 208 16.50 6.68 -11.82
C SER A 208 15.39 5.66 -12.20
N GLY A 209 15.19 5.49 -13.52
CA GLY A 209 14.12 4.61 -14.00
C GLY A 209 12.75 5.27 -13.94
N GLU A 210 11.71 4.48 -14.09
CA GLU A 210 10.33 4.97 -14.13
C GLU A 210 9.71 5.05 -12.73
N ILE A 211 8.69 5.89 -12.58
CA ILE A 211 7.83 5.85 -11.37
C ILE A 211 6.99 4.58 -11.44
N PRO A 212 7.12 3.64 -10.47
CA PRO A 212 6.38 2.39 -10.51
C PRO A 212 4.87 2.61 -10.45
N TRP A 213 4.13 2.00 -11.38
CA TRP A 213 2.66 2.09 -11.36
C TRP A 213 2.04 1.52 -10.06
N GLN A 214 2.77 0.64 -9.36
CA GLN A 214 2.37 0.07 -8.07
C GLN A 214 2.17 1.13 -6.98
N ILE A 215 2.81 2.31 -7.11
CA ILE A 215 2.52 3.43 -6.21
C ILE A 215 1.04 3.83 -6.27
N SER A 216 0.37 3.62 -7.40
CA SER A 216 -1.06 3.93 -7.53
C SER A 216 -2.00 2.98 -6.77
N THR A 217 -1.48 1.89 -6.20
CA THR A 217 -2.25 1.00 -5.31
C THR A 217 -2.34 1.52 -3.88
N LEU A 218 -1.60 2.56 -3.54
CA LEU A 218 -1.56 3.18 -2.23
C LEU A 218 -2.77 4.11 -2.04
N GLU A 219 -3.91 3.56 -1.67
CA GLU A 219 -5.17 4.30 -1.54
C GLU A 219 -5.12 5.40 -0.47
N SER A 220 -4.28 5.22 0.55
CA SER A 220 -4.08 6.17 1.66
C SER A 220 -3.03 7.23 1.38
N LEU A 221 -2.35 7.21 0.23
CA LEU A 221 -1.26 8.15 -0.06
C LEU A 221 -1.82 9.55 -0.32
N GLU A 222 -1.46 10.47 0.57
CA GLU A 222 -1.87 11.88 0.52
C GLU A 222 -0.77 12.78 -0.07
N LYS A 223 0.50 12.44 0.20
CA LYS A 223 1.65 13.24 -0.24
C LYS A 223 2.71 12.38 -0.93
N LEU A 224 3.02 12.75 -2.17
CA LEU A 224 4.10 12.15 -2.97
C LEU A 224 5.11 13.23 -3.36
N ASN A 225 6.33 13.13 -2.85
CA ASN A 225 7.40 14.11 -3.05
C ASN A 225 8.64 13.43 -3.66
N LEU A 226 8.91 13.70 -4.95
CA LEU A 226 9.97 13.08 -5.74
C LEU A 226 10.92 14.08 -6.43
N PRO A 227 10.90 15.41 -6.15
CA PRO A 227 11.69 16.36 -6.93
C PRO A 227 13.19 16.11 -6.79
N HIS A 228 13.95 16.67 -7.76
CA HIS A 228 15.41 16.56 -7.78
C HIS A 228 15.91 15.12 -7.75
N ASN A 229 15.52 14.35 -8.77
CA ASN A 229 15.98 12.98 -9.03
C ASN A 229 16.32 12.83 -10.53
N ASN A 230 16.62 11.62 -10.96
CA ASN A 230 16.86 11.29 -12.37
C ASN A 230 15.76 10.34 -12.91
N LEU A 231 14.51 10.49 -12.42
CA LEU A 231 13.38 9.67 -12.81
C LEU A 231 12.97 9.99 -14.25
N SER A 232 12.68 8.98 -15.04
CA SER A 232 12.41 9.07 -16.47
C SER A 232 11.10 8.38 -16.88
N GLY A 233 10.80 8.36 -18.16
CA GLY A 233 9.56 7.75 -18.66
C GLY A 233 8.33 8.63 -18.44
N SER A 234 7.16 8.02 -18.47
CA SER A 234 5.89 8.71 -18.28
C SER A 234 5.33 8.48 -16.87
N ILE A 235 4.57 9.46 -16.37
CA ILE A 235 3.82 9.27 -15.14
C ILE A 235 2.75 8.21 -15.38
N PRO A 236 2.64 7.17 -14.52
CA PRO A 236 1.66 6.11 -14.72
C PRO A 236 0.23 6.65 -14.80
N THR A 237 -0.49 6.29 -15.86
CA THR A 237 -1.89 6.72 -16.07
C THR A 237 -2.82 6.27 -14.94
N SER A 238 -2.45 5.21 -14.21
CA SER A 238 -3.17 4.71 -13.04
C SER A 238 -3.25 5.74 -11.90
N PHE A 239 -2.35 6.74 -11.86
CA PHE A 239 -2.39 7.81 -10.86
C PHE A 239 -3.66 8.68 -10.98
N ALA A 240 -4.33 8.67 -12.13
CA ALA A 240 -5.64 9.29 -12.27
C ALA A 240 -6.71 8.73 -11.30
N ARG A 241 -6.50 7.52 -10.77
CA ARG A 241 -7.42 6.86 -9.83
C ARG A 241 -7.09 7.11 -8.36
N MET A 242 -5.95 7.75 -8.05
CA MET A 242 -5.51 8.03 -6.68
C MET A 242 -6.32 9.19 -6.06
N ARG A 243 -7.49 8.90 -5.54
CA ARG A 243 -8.39 9.92 -4.97
C ARG A 243 -7.90 10.50 -3.64
N GLY A 244 -7.08 9.76 -2.92
CA GLY A 244 -6.46 10.20 -1.65
C GLY A 244 -5.29 11.15 -1.84
N LEU A 245 -4.68 11.18 -3.02
CA LEU A 245 -3.51 12.03 -3.28
C LEU A 245 -3.93 13.50 -3.30
N LEU A 246 -3.32 14.30 -2.41
CA LEU A 246 -3.60 15.73 -2.22
C LEU A 246 -2.44 16.60 -2.70
N TYR A 247 -1.21 16.12 -2.55
CA TYR A 247 0.00 16.83 -2.91
C TYR A 247 0.92 15.94 -3.74
N VAL A 248 1.40 16.48 -4.84
CA VAL A 248 2.41 15.85 -5.68
C VAL A 248 3.47 16.89 -6.08
N ASP A 249 4.73 16.52 -5.94
CA ASP A 249 5.86 17.24 -6.47
C ASP A 249 6.80 16.25 -7.17
N ILE A 250 7.00 16.46 -8.46
CA ILE A 250 7.84 15.65 -9.34
C ILE A 250 8.81 16.51 -10.14
N SER A 251 9.00 17.76 -9.71
CA SER A 251 9.85 18.72 -10.40
C SER A 251 11.30 18.26 -10.51
N TYR A 252 12.03 18.82 -11.43
CA TYR A 252 13.46 18.55 -11.64
C TYR A 252 13.79 17.06 -11.77
N ASN A 253 13.16 16.41 -12.77
CA ASN A 253 13.38 15.02 -13.18
C ASN A 253 13.51 14.94 -14.71
N GLU A 254 13.52 13.74 -15.28
CA GLU A 254 13.55 13.51 -16.73
C GLU A 254 12.21 12.98 -17.28
N LEU A 255 11.11 13.25 -16.59
CA LEU A 255 9.78 12.75 -16.92
C LEU A 255 9.24 13.42 -18.19
N GLN A 256 8.38 12.69 -18.91
CA GLN A 256 7.79 13.15 -20.18
C GLN A 256 6.35 12.67 -20.36
N GLY A 257 5.66 13.22 -21.33
CA GLY A 257 4.29 12.81 -21.68
C GLY A 257 3.20 13.51 -20.85
N PRO A 258 1.96 13.03 -20.95
CA PRO A 258 0.82 13.67 -20.31
C PRO A 258 0.82 13.47 -18.79
N ILE A 259 0.44 14.52 -18.07
CA ILE A 259 0.12 14.41 -16.65
C ILE A 259 -1.20 13.63 -16.47
N PRO A 260 -1.33 12.82 -15.39
CA PRO A 260 -2.57 12.11 -15.10
C PRO A 260 -3.76 13.05 -14.84
N ASP A 261 -4.93 12.65 -15.28
CA ASP A 261 -6.18 13.39 -15.04
C ASP A 261 -6.68 13.11 -13.60
N SER A 262 -6.03 13.71 -12.60
CA SER A 262 -6.44 13.66 -11.20
C SER A 262 -6.40 15.04 -10.57
N LYS A 263 -7.09 15.20 -9.45
CA LYS A 263 -7.15 16.47 -8.73
C LYS A 263 -5.77 16.94 -8.29
N ALA A 264 -4.95 16.05 -7.72
CA ALA A 264 -3.61 16.39 -7.24
C ALA A 264 -2.71 16.98 -8.34
N PHE A 265 -2.76 16.44 -9.57
CA PHE A 265 -1.97 16.97 -10.68
C PHE A 265 -2.55 18.24 -11.28
N LYS A 266 -3.89 18.41 -11.31
CA LYS A 266 -4.55 19.62 -11.78
C LYS A 266 -4.34 20.82 -10.86
N ASP A 267 -4.37 20.56 -9.56
CA ASP A 267 -4.19 21.57 -8.52
C ASP A 267 -2.71 21.84 -8.20
N ALA A 268 -1.78 21.04 -8.75
CA ALA A 268 -0.35 21.20 -8.53
C ALA A 268 0.12 22.56 -9.09
N PRO A 269 0.90 23.32 -8.33
CA PRO A 269 1.54 24.52 -8.86
C PRO A 269 2.56 24.13 -9.93
N PHE A 270 2.83 25.03 -10.87
CA PHE A 270 3.78 24.76 -11.97
C PHE A 270 5.16 24.34 -11.46
N GLU A 271 5.62 24.95 -10.38
CA GLU A 271 6.89 24.69 -9.71
C GLU A 271 7.05 23.22 -9.26
N ALA A 272 5.93 22.54 -8.97
CA ALA A 272 5.92 21.11 -8.61
C ALA A 272 6.02 20.17 -9.83
N LEU A 273 5.95 20.69 -11.04
CA LEU A 273 6.00 19.96 -12.31
C LEU A 273 7.17 20.38 -13.21
N GLU A 274 7.75 21.56 -12.95
CA GLU A 274 8.81 22.13 -13.80
C GLU A 274 10.11 21.30 -13.80
N GLY A 275 11.05 21.68 -14.67
CA GLY A 275 12.36 21.01 -14.74
C GLY A 275 12.33 19.59 -15.28
N ASN A 276 11.24 19.16 -15.94
CA ASN A 276 11.12 17.88 -16.61
C ASN A 276 11.31 17.98 -18.13
N LYS A 277 11.73 16.90 -18.78
CA LYS A 277 12.08 16.89 -20.22
C LYS A 277 10.91 17.20 -21.15
N GLY A 278 9.71 16.84 -20.80
CA GLY A 278 8.59 16.95 -21.73
C GLY A 278 7.22 16.59 -21.17
N LEU A 279 6.92 17.03 -19.94
CA LEU A 279 5.58 16.94 -19.42
C LEU A 279 4.65 17.87 -20.21
N CYS A 280 3.43 17.41 -20.41
CA CYS A 280 2.36 18.17 -21.05
C CYS A 280 1.03 17.95 -20.36
N GLY A 281 0.10 18.88 -20.47
CA GLY A 281 -1.22 18.76 -19.87
C GLY A 281 -1.92 20.10 -19.70
N ASP A 282 -3.11 20.07 -19.11
CA ASP A 282 -3.95 21.24 -18.88
C ASP A 282 -3.68 21.85 -17.48
N VAL A 283 -2.43 22.25 -17.26
CA VAL A 283 -1.97 22.99 -16.08
C VAL A 283 -1.27 24.27 -16.54
N ARG A 284 -1.57 25.38 -15.86
CA ARG A 284 -1.00 26.68 -16.19
C ARG A 284 0.54 26.60 -16.17
N GLY A 285 1.16 26.89 -17.29
CA GLY A 285 2.63 26.86 -17.47
C GLY A 285 3.13 25.61 -18.20
N LEU A 286 2.40 24.50 -18.22
CA LEU A 286 2.74 23.35 -19.06
C LEU A 286 2.30 23.56 -20.51
N LYS A 287 3.02 22.93 -21.44
CA LYS A 287 2.60 22.86 -22.84
C LYS A 287 1.40 21.91 -22.94
N SER A 288 0.39 22.30 -23.74
CA SER A 288 -0.68 21.38 -24.11
C SER A 288 -0.09 20.14 -24.80
N CYS A 289 -0.56 18.96 -24.46
CA CYS A 289 -0.14 17.73 -25.12
C CYS A 289 -0.51 17.83 -26.60
N LYS A 290 0.49 17.87 -27.48
CA LYS A 290 0.23 17.71 -28.91
C LYS A 290 -0.39 16.33 -29.07
N LEU A 291 -1.68 16.26 -29.44
CA LEU A 291 -2.18 15.04 -30.04
C LEU A 291 -1.18 14.66 -31.12
N SER A 292 -0.57 13.49 -31.02
CA SER A 292 0.25 12.97 -32.10
C SER A 292 -0.67 12.73 -33.30
N SER A 293 -0.93 13.80 -34.07
CA SER A 293 -1.45 13.72 -35.41
C SER A 293 -0.48 12.99 -36.37
N ALA A 294 0.56 12.38 -35.83
CA ALA A 294 1.52 11.55 -36.55
C ALA A 294 0.96 10.19 -37.00
N LEU A 295 -0.28 9.85 -36.68
CA LEU A 295 -0.98 8.68 -37.27
C LEU A 295 -2.16 9.04 -38.18
N ILE A 296 -2.45 10.34 -38.35
CA ILE A 296 -3.24 10.78 -39.48
C ILE A 296 -2.26 11.46 -40.47
N SER A 297 -1.24 10.70 -40.84
CA SER A 297 -0.51 10.99 -42.08
C SER A 297 -1.54 11.03 -43.20
N LYS A 298 -1.51 12.10 -43.97
CA LYS A 298 -2.09 12.23 -45.32
C LYS A 298 -1.50 11.18 -46.29
N GLY A 299 -1.29 9.98 -45.81
CA GLY A 299 -0.89 8.79 -46.54
C GLY A 299 -2.09 7.93 -46.76
N SER A 300 -2.80 8.25 -47.81
CA SER A 300 -3.47 7.20 -48.50
C SER A 300 -4.97 7.00 -48.28
N HIS A 301 -5.78 7.96 -48.71
CA HIS A 301 -7.05 7.61 -49.36
C HIS A 301 -6.84 6.47 -50.38
N LYS A 302 -5.68 6.39 -50.99
CA LYS A 302 -5.32 5.33 -51.97
C LYS A 302 -5.10 3.97 -51.30
N VAL A 303 -4.54 3.85 -50.09
CA VAL A 303 -4.42 2.57 -49.38
C VAL A 303 -5.78 2.08 -48.86
N VAL A 304 -6.64 2.97 -48.39
CA VAL A 304 -8.03 2.60 -47.99
C VAL A 304 -8.80 2.12 -49.21
N ILE A 305 -8.73 2.81 -50.35
CA ILE A 305 -9.46 2.48 -51.55
C ILE A 305 -8.91 1.22 -52.23
N TYR A 306 -7.58 1.06 -52.35
CA TYR A 306 -6.97 -0.02 -53.13
C TYR A 306 -6.62 -1.28 -52.30
N ILE A 307 -6.58 -1.17 -50.99
CA ILE A 307 -6.25 -2.33 -50.11
C ILE A 307 -7.40 -2.67 -49.19
N ILE A 308 -7.95 -1.72 -48.45
CA ILE A 308 -8.96 -1.99 -47.41
C ILE A 308 -10.31 -2.36 -48.04
N TYR A 309 -10.79 -1.63 -49.06
CA TYR A 309 -12.07 -1.97 -49.71
C TYR A 309 -12.04 -3.31 -50.47
N PRO A 310 -10.99 -3.70 -51.22
CA PRO A 310 -10.90 -5.03 -51.79
C PRO A 310 -10.81 -6.14 -50.76
N LEU A 311 -10.07 -5.92 -49.64
CA LEU A 311 -10.00 -6.88 -48.54
C LEU A 311 -11.36 -7.05 -47.83
N LEU A 312 -12.07 -5.95 -47.57
CA LEU A 312 -13.45 -6.00 -47.03
C LEU A 312 -14.42 -6.66 -48.01
N GLY A 313 -14.27 -6.41 -49.32
CA GLY A 313 -15.03 -7.10 -50.36
C GLY A 313 -14.76 -8.59 -50.41
N ALA A 314 -13.49 -9.00 -50.38
CA ALA A 314 -13.11 -10.40 -50.29
C ALA A 314 -13.57 -11.10 -49.00
N LEU A 315 -13.49 -10.39 -47.85
CA LEU A 315 -13.99 -10.87 -46.56
C LEU A 315 -15.54 -11.03 -46.58
N SER A 316 -16.28 -10.10 -47.18
CA SER A 316 -17.71 -10.18 -47.31
C SER A 316 -18.16 -11.36 -48.22
N LEU A 317 -17.41 -11.60 -49.31
CA LEU A 317 -17.65 -12.75 -50.20
C LEU A 317 -17.32 -14.07 -49.47
N LEU A 318 -16.27 -14.14 -48.68
CA LEU A 318 -15.95 -15.30 -47.83
C LEU A 318 -17.05 -15.56 -46.79
N ILE A 319 -17.55 -14.50 -46.12
CA ILE A 319 -18.67 -14.62 -45.15
C ILE A 319 -19.93 -15.10 -45.86
N ALA A 320 -20.24 -14.54 -47.02
CA ALA A 320 -21.39 -14.99 -47.84
C ALA A 320 -21.22 -16.45 -48.26
N PHE A 321 -20.04 -16.86 -48.75
CA PHE A 321 -19.75 -18.24 -49.14
C PHE A 321 -19.87 -19.20 -47.93
N PHE A 322 -19.29 -18.85 -46.75
CA PHE A 322 -19.47 -19.62 -45.53
C PHE A 322 -20.91 -19.62 -45.04
N GLY A 323 -21.60 -18.49 -45.13
CA GLY A 323 -23.05 -18.39 -44.82
C GLY A 323 -23.92 -19.31 -45.69
N ILE A 324 -23.67 -19.30 -47.00
CA ILE A 324 -24.37 -20.18 -47.94
C ILE A 324 -23.99 -21.63 -47.68
N SER A 325 -22.70 -21.93 -47.43
CA SER A 325 -22.22 -23.27 -47.08
C SER A 325 -22.87 -23.80 -45.79
N LEU A 326 -23.01 -22.94 -44.79
CA LEU A 326 -23.67 -23.28 -43.50
C LEU A 326 -25.18 -23.48 -43.70
N ILE A 327 -25.83 -22.69 -44.55
CA ILE A 327 -27.26 -22.85 -44.86
C ILE A 327 -27.50 -24.17 -45.64
N LEU A 328 -26.64 -24.48 -46.60
CA LEU A 328 -26.67 -25.76 -47.32
C LEU A 328 -26.36 -26.95 -46.40
N LYS A 329 -25.44 -26.79 -45.46
CA LYS A 329 -25.10 -27.78 -44.43
C LYS A 329 -26.21 -27.93 -43.38
N ARG A 330 -26.90 -26.81 -43.00
CA ARG A 330 -28.09 -26.82 -42.13
C ARG A 330 -29.26 -27.54 -42.76
N ARG A 331 -29.55 -27.32 -44.06
CA ARG A 331 -30.61 -28.06 -44.79
C ARG A 331 -30.36 -29.56 -44.86
N LYS A 332 -29.08 -30.01 -44.78
CA LYS A 332 -28.74 -31.44 -44.75
C LYS A 332 -28.78 -32.04 -43.34
N ASN A 333 -28.72 -31.20 -42.27
CA ASN A 333 -28.73 -31.63 -40.87
C ASN A 333 -30.06 -31.38 -40.12
N GLU A 334 -31.07 -30.75 -40.74
CA GLU A 334 -32.37 -30.50 -40.09
C GLU A 334 -33.20 -31.77 -39.81
N TRP A 335 -32.69 -32.95 -40.20
CA TRP A 335 -33.35 -34.23 -39.88
C TRP A 335 -32.76 -34.99 -38.69
N GLN A 336 -31.72 -34.46 -38.02
CA GLN A 336 -31.10 -35.19 -36.90
C GLN A 336 -30.91 -34.43 -35.59
N ILE A 337 -31.25 -33.15 -35.46
CA ILE A 337 -31.06 -32.40 -34.21
C ILE A 337 -32.36 -31.73 -33.77
N LYS A 338 -33.30 -32.55 -33.32
CA LYS A 338 -34.42 -32.09 -32.52
C LYS A 338 -34.30 -32.57 -31.05
N GLN A 339 -33.08 -32.76 -30.59
CA GLN A 339 -32.80 -33.13 -29.19
C GLN A 339 -31.36 -32.76 -28.79
N ARG A 340 -30.96 -31.49 -28.70
CA ARG A 340 -29.83 -30.97 -27.88
C ARG A 340 -29.66 -29.51 -28.20
N ASP A 341 -30.35 -28.63 -27.47
CA ASP A 341 -29.86 -27.29 -27.17
C ASP A 341 -30.82 -26.56 -26.22
N VAL A 342 -30.73 -26.98 -24.97
CA VAL A 342 -31.04 -26.10 -23.83
C VAL A 342 -29.94 -26.37 -22.80
N ASN A 343 -28.79 -25.75 -22.97
CA ASN A 343 -27.83 -25.65 -21.89
C ASN A 343 -26.53 -24.96 -22.37
N ASN A 344 -26.51 -23.65 -22.33
CA ASN A 344 -25.30 -22.85 -22.11
C ASN A 344 -25.66 -21.40 -21.85
N LYS A 345 -26.02 -21.08 -20.62
CA LYS A 345 -25.97 -19.72 -20.10
C LYS A 345 -25.11 -19.76 -18.83
N GLU A 346 -24.09 -18.95 -18.82
CA GLU A 346 -23.00 -18.90 -17.85
C GLU A 346 -23.48 -18.88 -16.40
N LEU A 347 -22.96 -19.82 -15.64
CA LEU A 347 -23.09 -19.93 -14.19
C LEU A 347 -21.85 -19.24 -13.58
N LEU A 348 -22.02 -18.11 -12.92
CA LEU A 348 -20.96 -17.46 -12.16
C LEU A 348 -20.98 -17.98 -10.71
N MET A 349 -19.97 -18.74 -10.32
CA MET A 349 -19.80 -19.22 -8.94
C MET A 349 -18.39 -18.96 -8.42
N ILE A 350 -18.29 -18.50 -7.18
CA ILE A 350 -17.04 -18.46 -6.41
C ILE A 350 -17.11 -19.56 -5.34
N SER A 351 -16.61 -20.75 -5.66
CA SER A 351 -16.41 -21.84 -4.70
C SER A 351 -15.44 -22.88 -5.26
N THR A 352 -14.82 -23.64 -4.39
CA THR A 352 -13.89 -24.75 -4.68
C THR A 352 -14.54 -25.99 -5.34
N PHE A 353 -15.83 -25.95 -5.70
CA PHE A 353 -16.57 -27.02 -6.34
C PHE A 353 -17.08 -26.64 -7.73
N ASP A 354 -17.30 -27.64 -8.60
CA ASP A 354 -17.85 -27.45 -9.94
C ASP A 354 -19.28 -26.87 -9.84
N GLY A 355 -19.43 -25.59 -10.23
CA GLY A 355 -20.63 -24.81 -10.01
C GLY A 355 -21.90 -25.36 -10.65
N LYS A 356 -21.76 -26.09 -11.76
CA LYS A 356 -22.90 -26.66 -12.49
C LYS A 356 -23.51 -27.86 -11.73
N ILE A 357 -22.65 -28.71 -11.20
CA ILE A 357 -23.06 -29.87 -10.40
C ILE A 357 -23.80 -29.41 -9.15
N LEU A 358 -23.28 -28.41 -8.46
CA LEU A 358 -23.87 -27.88 -7.23
C LEU A 358 -25.23 -27.23 -7.44
N TYR A 359 -25.45 -26.54 -8.57
CA TYR A 359 -26.74 -25.95 -8.90
C TYR A 359 -27.82 -27.03 -9.11
N GLU A 360 -27.53 -28.04 -9.95
CA GLU A 360 -28.46 -29.13 -10.24
C GLU A 360 -28.82 -29.93 -8.98
N GLU A 361 -27.86 -30.13 -8.07
CA GLU A 361 -28.09 -30.83 -6.82
C GLU A 361 -28.98 -30.05 -5.85
N ILE A 362 -28.75 -28.73 -5.69
CA ILE A 362 -29.59 -27.88 -4.84
C ILE A 362 -31.03 -27.83 -5.39
N ILE A 363 -31.23 -27.69 -6.68
CA ILE A 363 -32.54 -27.71 -7.30
C ILE A 363 -33.25 -29.06 -7.06
N LYS A 364 -32.53 -30.16 -7.17
CA LYS A 364 -33.04 -31.51 -6.91
C LYS A 364 -33.40 -31.73 -5.44
N GLU A 365 -32.50 -31.40 -4.52
CA GLU A 365 -32.65 -31.61 -3.06
C GLU A 365 -33.73 -30.70 -2.45
N THR A 366 -33.96 -29.53 -3.03
CA THR A 366 -35.03 -28.61 -2.61
C THR A 366 -36.34 -28.81 -3.40
N ASN A 367 -36.37 -29.79 -4.29
CA ASN A 367 -37.49 -30.00 -5.24
C ASN A 367 -37.94 -28.70 -5.95
N ALA A 368 -36.95 -28.01 -6.57
CA ALA A 368 -37.11 -26.69 -7.20
C ALA A 368 -37.62 -25.59 -6.23
N PHE A 369 -37.19 -25.63 -4.98
CA PHE A 369 -37.58 -24.73 -3.91
C PHE A 369 -39.08 -24.89 -3.50
N ASP A 370 -39.51 -26.14 -3.33
CA ASP A 370 -40.82 -26.46 -2.79
C ASP A 370 -40.94 -26.02 -1.31
N ALA A 371 -42.13 -25.57 -0.95
CA ALA A 371 -42.45 -25.09 0.40
C ALA A 371 -42.17 -26.13 1.51
N ILE A 372 -42.22 -27.43 1.23
CA ILE A 372 -41.92 -28.49 2.15
C ILE A 372 -40.47 -28.45 2.66
N HIS A 373 -39.55 -27.95 1.88
CA HIS A 373 -38.13 -27.80 2.21
C HIS A 373 -37.79 -26.41 2.77
N CYS A 374 -38.76 -25.50 2.91
CA CYS A 374 -38.56 -24.16 3.46
C CYS A 374 -38.47 -24.26 4.96
N ILE A 375 -37.36 -23.70 5.50
CA ILE A 375 -37.07 -23.64 6.95
C ILE A 375 -37.25 -22.25 7.53
N GLY A 376 -37.49 -21.23 6.68
CA GLY A 376 -37.74 -19.86 7.15
C GLY A 376 -38.08 -18.93 5.98
N GLU A 377 -38.97 -17.99 6.26
CA GLU A 377 -39.37 -16.92 5.32
C GLU A 377 -39.09 -15.55 5.92
N GLY A 378 -38.61 -14.61 5.10
CA GLY A 378 -38.33 -13.23 5.51
C GLY A 378 -38.54 -12.24 4.36
N GLY A 379 -38.48 -10.95 4.67
CA GLY A 379 -38.75 -9.88 3.68
C GLY A 379 -37.86 -9.91 2.42
N ASN A 380 -36.66 -10.45 2.52
CA ASN A 380 -35.67 -10.48 1.43
C ASN A 380 -35.52 -11.85 0.76
N GLY A 381 -36.28 -12.89 1.15
CA GLY A 381 -36.19 -14.22 0.55
C GLY A 381 -36.60 -15.35 1.49
N SER A 382 -36.68 -16.56 0.93
CA SER A 382 -37.01 -17.78 1.64
C SER A 382 -35.79 -18.67 1.76
N VAL A 383 -35.60 -19.32 2.91
CA VAL A 383 -34.48 -20.19 3.24
C VAL A 383 -34.90 -21.65 3.20
N TYR A 384 -34.12 -22.45 2.49
CA TYR A 384 -34.37 -23.88 2.28
C TYR A 384 -33.23 -24.72 2.85
N LYS A 385 -33.52 -25.92 3.27
CA LYS A 385 -32.52 -26.90 3.70
C LYS A 385 -32.19 -27.83 2.54
N ALA A 386 -30.90 -27.93 2.20
CA ALA A 386 -30.40 -28.87 1.19
C ALA A 386 -29.29 -29.74 1.76
N LYS A 387 -29.22 -31.02 1.36
CA LYS A 387 -28.14 -31.94 1.74
C LYS A 387 -27.29 -32.20 0.50
N LEU A 388 -26.01 -31.83 0.60
CA LEU A 388 -25.05 -32.01 -0.50
C LEU A 388 -24.57 -33.47 -0.60
N PRO A 389 -24.06 -33.92 -1.74
CA PRO A 389 -23.49 -35.27 -1.91
C PRO A 389 -22.31 -35.56 -1.00
N SER A 390 -21.61 -34.53 -0.53
CA SER A 390 -20.59 -34.64 0.52
C SER A 390 -21.13 -35.10 1.86
N GLY A 391 -22.46 -35.08 2.03
CA GLY A 391 -23.14 -35.34 3.30
C GLY A 391 -23.42 -34.10 4.13
N ASP A 392 -22.88 -32.94 3.73
CA ASP A 392 -23.06 -31.66 4.42
C ASP A 392 -24.48 -31.14 4.24
N VAL A 393 -25.02 -30.52 5.28
CA VAL A 393 -26.33 -29.87 5.26
C VAL A 393 -26.11 -28.36 5.20
N VAL A 394 -26.64 -27.74 4.16
CA VAL A 394 -26.51 -26.28 3.92
C VAL A 394 -27.86 -25.60 3.96
N ALA A 395 -27.85 -24.31 4.31
CA ALA A 395 -28.99 -23.43 4.19
C ALA A 395 -28.90 -22.65 2.86
N VAL A 396 -29.94 -22.67 2.07
CA VAL A 396 -29.99 -22.02 0.75
C VAL A 396 -31.04 -20.91 0.78
N LYS A 397 -30.62 -19.66 0.73
CA LYS A 397 -31.51 -18.49 0.71
C LYS A 397 -31.82 -18.09 -0.72
N LYS A 398 -33.04 -18.32 -1.15
CA LYS A 398 -33.58 -17.86 -2.44
C LYS A 398 -34.16 -16.46 -2.28
N LEU A 399 -33.75 -15.51 -3.13
CA LEU A 399 -34.23 -14.14 -3.09
C LEU A 399 -35.53 -13.96 -3.87
N HIS A 400 -36.42 -13.06 -3.40
CA HIS A 400 -37.78 -12.90 -3.94
C HIS A 400 -37.87 -12.05 -5.22
N SER A 401 -36.83 -11.44 -5.73
CA SER A 401 -36.91 -10.56 -6.90
C SER A 401 -36.39 -11.20 -8.18
N SER A 402 -37.30 -11.42 -9.12
CA SER A 402 -36.99 -11.53 -10.54
C SER A 402 -37.61 -10.34 -11.23
N PRO A 403 -36.89 -9.49 -11.98
CA PRO A 403 -37.49 -8.49 -12.85
C PRO A 403 -38.18 -9.19 -14.05
N PRO A 404 -39.30 -8.68 -14.53
CA PRO A 404 -40.08 -9.32 -15.62
C PRO A 404 -39.47 -9.21 -17.03
N ASP A 405 -38.39 -8.43 -17.19
CA ASP A 405 -37.79 -8.22 -18.51
C ASP A 405 -36.40 -8.85 -18.56
N GLY A 406 -36.20 -9.79 -19.46
CA GLY A 406 -35.05 -10.66 -19.69
C GLY A 406 -33.66 -10.03 -19.92
N VAL A 407 -33.38 -8.91 -19.28
CA VAL A 407 -32.06 -8.26 -19.22
C VAL A 407 -31.39 -8.67 -17.93
N MET A 408 -30.22 -9.30 -18.01
CA MET A 408 -29.36 -9.68 -16.90
C MET A 408 -28.86 -8.42 -16.13
N THR A 409 -29.73 -7.86 -15.31
CA THR A 409 -29.29 -6.84 -14.32
C THR A 409 -29.38 -7.50 -12.95
N TYR A 410 -28.24 -7.82 -12.38
CA TYR A 410 -28.16 -8.27 -10.99
C TYR A 410 -28.90 -7.26 -10.11
N SER A 411 -29.83 -7.72 -9.26
CA SER A 411 -30.46 -6.79 -8.34
C SER A 411 -29.35 -6.23 -7.43
N LYS A 412 -29.34 -4.89 -7.24
CA LYS A 412 -28.36 -4.23 -6.35
C LYS A 412 -28.35 -4.86 -4.96
N GLU A 413 -29.48 -5.38 -4.54
CA GLU A 413 -29.68 -6.07 -3.26
C GLU A 413 -28.90 -7.38 -3.17
N PHE A 414 -28.90 -8.20 -4.24
CA PHE A 414 -28.13 -9.44 -4.32
C PHE A 414 -26.62 -9.20 -4.21
N LEU A 415 -26.11 -8.23 -4.95
CA LEU A 415 -24.69 -7.88 -4.93
C LEU A 415 -24.27 -7.24 -3.59
N ASN A 416 -25.15 -6.43 -3.00
CA ASN A 416 -24.87 -5.82 -1.70
C ASN A 416 -24.84 -6.86 -0.57
N GLU A 417 -25.73 -7.87 -0.61
CA GLU A 417 -25.74 -8.94 0.39
C GLU A 417 -24.48 -9.83 0.29
N ILE A 418 -24.05 -10.17 -0.94
CA ILE A 418 -22.78 -10.89 -1.16
C ILE A 418 -21.61 -10.09 -0.60
N ARG A 419 -21.52 -8.79 -0.93
CA ARG A 419 -20.43 -7.93 -0.47
C ARG A 419 -20.39 -7.84 1.06
N ALA A 420 -21.52 -7.59 1.69
CA ALA A 420 -21.62 -7.52 3.14
C ALA A 420 -21.18 -8.81 3.83
N LEU A 421 -21.56 -9.97 3.31
CA LEU A 421 -21.24 -11.29 3.87
C LEU A 421 -19.79 -11.75 3.59
N THR A 422 -19.16 -11.22 2.54
CA THR A 422 -17.75 -11.53 2.23
C THR A 422 -16.78 -10.65 2.99
N GLU A 423 -17.17 -9.41 3.34
CA GLU A 423 -16.32 -8.44 4.04
C GLU A 423 -16.37 -8.55 5.57
N ILE A 424 -17.52 -9.01 6.14
CA ILE A 424 -17.73 -9.04 7.59
C ILE A 424 -17.39 -10.41 8.17
N ARG A 425 -16.33 -10.48 9.01
CA ARG A 425 -16.00 -11.68 9.79
C ARG A 425 -16.33 -11.44 11.27
N HIS A 426 -17.43 -11.96 11.72
CA HIS A 426 -17.84 -11.89 13.13
C HIS A 426 -18.45 -13.22 13.58
N ARG A 427 -18.19 -13.64 14.84
CA ARG A 427 -18.65 -14.94 15.40
C ARG A 427 -20.16 -15.17 15.35
N ASN A 428 -20.95 -14.10 15.25
CA ASN A 428 -22.42 -14.14 15.21
C ASN A 428 -22.98 -13.92 13.77
N ILE A 429 -22.13 -13.94 12.75
CA ILE A 429 -22.55 -13.80 11.34
C ILE A 429 -22.35 -15.15 10.65
N VAL A 430 -23.39 -15.61 9.95
CA VAL A 430 -23.35 -16.86 9.20
C VAL A 430 -22.35 -16.76 8.05
N LYS A 431 -21.53 -17.79 7.89
CA LYS A 431 -20.49 -17.82 6.86
C LYS A 431 -21.14 -18.13 5.50
N LEU A 432 -20.90 -17.26 4.50
CA LEU A 432 -21.27 -17.52 3.12
C LEU A 432 -20.29 -18.53 2.49
N TYR A 433 -20.80 -19.66 2.02
CA TYR A 433 -20.03 -20.70 1.33
C TYR A 433 -20.04 -20.52 -0.19
N GLY A 434 -21.09 -19.93 -0.74
CA GLY A 434 -21.18 -19.66 -2.16
C GLY A 434 -22.48 -18.98 -2.54
N PHE A 435 -22.60 -18.63 -3.80
CA PHE A 435 -23.82 -18.09 -4.37
C PHE A 435 -24.01 -18.60 -5.80
N CYS A 436 -25.25 -18.63 -6.23
CA CYS A 436 -25.60 -18.93 -7.60
C CYS A 436 -26.44 -17.80 -8.19
N SER A 437 -26.08 -17.37 -9.38
CA SER A 437 -26.88 -16.44 -10.16
C SER A 437 -27.27 -17.12 -11.48
N HIS A 438 -28.53 -17.51 -11.55
CA HIS A 438 -29.11 -18.16 -12.73
C HIS A 438 -30.39 -17.42 -13.15
N PRO A 439 -30.73 -17.34 -14.44
CA PRO A 439 -31.92 -16.63 -14.91
C PRO A 439 -33.24 -17.06 -14.25
N GLN A 440 -33.33 -18.31 -13.80
CA GLN A 440 -34.51 -18.84 -13.14
C GLN A 440 -34.44 -18.75 -11.61
N HIS A 441 -33.27 -18.89 -11.04
CA HIS A 441 -33.11 -18.94 -9.58
C HIS A 441 -31.76 -18.32 -9.15
N SER A 442 -31.79 -17.26 -8.36
CA SER A 442 -30.62 -16.70 -7.71
C SER A 442 -30.70 -16.97 -6.21
N PHE A 443 -29.61 -17.53 -5.64
CA PHE A 443 -29.59 -17.91 -4.23
C PHE A 443 -28.19 -17.85 -3.61
N LEU A 444 -28.17 -17.75 -2.30
CA LEU A 444 -26.98 -17.77 -1.45
C LEU A 444 -26.91 -19.06 -0.66
N ILE A 445 -25.69 -19.60 -0.40
CA ILE A 445 -25.44 -20.86 0.31
C ILE A 445 -24.66 -20.56 1.59
N TYR A 446 -25.19 -20.97 2.73
CA TYR A 446 -24.67 -20.76 4.06
C TYR A 446 -24.33 -22.06 4.76
#